data_3b0f9952fb50ff214d931f43b3f868f8
#
_entry.id   3b0f9952fb50ff214d931f43b3f868f8
#
_cell.length_a   1.000
_cell.length_b   1.000
_cell.length_c   1.000
_cell.angle_alpha   90.00
_cell.angle_beta   90.00
_cell.angle_gamma   90.00
#
_symmetry.space_group_name_H-M   'P 1'
#
loop_
_entity.id
_entity.type
_entity.pdbx_description
1 polymer ?
#
loop_
_entity_poly.entity_id
_entity_poly.type
_entity_poly.pdbx_seq_one_letter_code
_entity_poly.pdbx_strand_id
1 'polypeptide(L)'
;LLLKKAMDDGLGTDSNPEFTGALMGWMCERCDDVTIGNEWICSDPYVQRDHAEDPFDAFTRPTSNRSMYDFTQMMLSIEGTQWAEKVPTSLAFYNIGGDQDPVGEYGKGIYEVSNWLCETGHEVTTRVYSGYRHEIHNYSDIKDEVEDGILQFMLAAVPS
;
A
#
# COMPACT_ATOMS: atom_id res chain seq x y z
N LEU A 1 -17.32 -8.24 -9.33
CA LEU A 1 -18.29 -9.21 -9.91
C LEU A 1 -17.78 -10.65 -9.86
N LEU A 2 -16.58 -10.97 -10.37
CA LEU A 2 -16.04 -12.33 -10.43
C LEU A 2 -15.82 -12.95 -9.04
N LEU A 3 -15.16 -12.22 -8.13
CA LEU A 3 -14.94 -12.69 -6.75
C LEU A 3 -16.26 -12.90 -6.00
N LYS A 4 -17.24 -11.99 -6.17
CA LYS A 4 -18.56 -12.19 -5.58
C LYS A 4 -19.22 -13.47 -6.07
N LYS A 5 -19.14 -13.73 -7.38
CA LYS A 5 -19.67 -14.98 -7.95
C LYS A 5 -18.98 -16.21 -7.35
N ALA A 6 -17.66 -16.19 -7.18
CA ALA A 6 -16.93 -17.27 -6.53
C ALA A 6 -17.40 -17.52 -5.08
N MET A 7 -17.75 -16.44 -4.34
CA MET A 7 -18.35 -16.59 -2.99
C MET A 7 -19.74 -17.24 -3.08
N ASP A 8 -20.60 -16.77 -3.97
CA ASP A 8 -21.95 -17.28 -4.14
C ASP A 8 -21.97 -18.76 -4.60
N ASP A 9 -20.96 -19.18 -5.37
CA ASP A 9 -20.75 -20.57 -5.83
C ASP A 9 -20.10 -21.49 -4.79
N GLY A 10 -19.78 -20.99 -3.58
CA GLY A 10 -19.14 -21.76 -2.50
C GLY A 10 -17.63 -22.02 -2.69
N LEU A 11 -16.97 -21.31 -3.61
CA LEU A 11 -15.55 -21.45 -3.96
C LEU A 11 -14.63 -20.54 -3.11
N GLY A 12 -15.08 -20.12 -1.94
CA GLY A 12 -14.35 -19.14 -1.12
C GLY A 12 -12.98 -19.60 -0.64
N THR A 13 -12.82 -20.90 -0.35
CA THR A 13 -11.55 -21.49 0.09
C THR A 13 -10.58 -21.79 -1.05
N ASP A 14 -11.07 -21.80 -2.27
CA ASP A 14 -10.26 -22.06 -3.45
C ASP A 14 -9.44 -20.81 -3.81
N SER A 15 -8.36 -21.01 -4.54
CA SER A 15 -7.54 -19.95 -5.09
C SER A 15 -7.70 -19.89 -6.61
N ASN A 16 -7.79 -18.67 -7.15
CA ASN A 16 -7.78 -18.48 -8.59
C ASN A 16 -6.59 -17.57 -8.96
N PRO A 17 -5.54 -18.12 -9.60
CA PRO A 17 -4.37 -17.35 -10.02
C PRO A 17 -4.70 -16.18 -10.97
N GLU A 18 -5.76 -16.29 -11.77
CA GLU A 18 -6.20 -15.21 -12.66
C GLU A 18 -6.67 -13.99 -11.85
N PHE A 19 -7.31 -14.17 -10.70
CA PHE A 19 -7.74 -13.06 -9.84
C PHE A 19 -6.55 -12.38 -9.19
N THR A 20 -5.60 -13.17 -8.69
CA THR A 20 -4.36 -12.63 -8.13
C THR A 20 -3.57 -11.89 -9.22
N GLY A 21 -3.43 -12.47 -10.41
CA GLY A 21 -2.77 -11.84 -11.55
C GLY A 21 -3.44 -10.52 -11.98
N ALA A 22 -4.79 -10.48 -12.00
CA ALA A 22 -5.51 -9.26 -12.34
C ALA A 22 -5.33 -8.14 -11.31
N LEU A 23 -5.16 -8.49 -10.02
CA LEU A 23 -4.96 -7.50 -8.95
C LEU A 23 -3.51 -7.06 -8.81
N MET A 24 -2.55 -7.98 -8.95
CA MET A 24 -1.14 -7.75 -8.63
C MET A 24 -0.22 -7.69 -9.86
N GLY A 25 -0.65 -8.22 -11.00
CA GLY A 25 0.21 -8.41 -12.17
C GLY A 25 0.72 -7.13 -12.83
N TRP A 26 0.09 -5.99 -12.57
CA TRP A 26 0.50 -4.69 -13.10
C TRP A 26 1.55 -3.96 -12.24
N MET A 27 1.82 -4.44 -11.04
CA MET A 27 2.67 -3.71 -10.08
C MET A 27 4.11 -3.50 -10.57
N CYS A 28 4.62 -4.40 -11.41
CA CYS A 28 5.95 -4.26 -12.00
C CYS A 28 5.96 -3.63 -13.39
N GLU A 29 4.85 -3.08 -13.92
CA GLU A 29 4.80 -2.52 -15.28
C GLU A 29 5.81 -1.41 -15.55
N ARG A 30 6.22 -0.66 -14.52
CA ARG A 30 7.24 0.40 -14.62
C ARG A 30 8.57 0.01 -14.00
N CYS A 31 8.75 -1.26 -13.65
CA CYS A 31 10.03 -1.75 -13.14
C CYS A 31 10.90 -2.23 -14.30
N ASP A 32 12.16 -1.79 -14.29
CA ASP A 32 13.17 -2.34 -15.17
C ASP A 32 13.66 -3.69 -14.60
N ASP A 33 14.10 -4.60 -15.48
CA ASP A 33 14.75 -5.86 -15.14
C ASP A 33 13.96 -6.76 -14.15
N VAL A 34 12.65 -6.92 -14.37
CA VAL A 34 11.79 -7.78 -13.55
C VAL A 34 12.28 -9.24 -13.61
N THR A 35 12.66 -9.80 -12.47
CA THR A 35 13.23 -11.15 -12.32
C THR A 35 12.45 -12.01 -11.34
N ILE A 36 11.98 -11.44 -10.24
CA ILE A 36 11.30 -12.15 -9.15
C ILE A 36 9.78 -11.86 -9.17
N GLY A 37 9.40 -10.66 -9.64
CA GLY A 37 8.00 -10.19 -9.67
C GLY A 37 7.59 -9.40 -8.44
N ASN A 38 8.55 -9.08 -7.55
CA ASN A 38 8.35 -8.21 -6.38
C ASN A 38 9.18 -6.92 -6.44
N GLU A 39 9.73 -6.59 -7.59
CA GLU A 39 10.58 -5.41 -7.80
C GLU A 39 9.84 -4.10 -7.47
N TRP A 40 8.53 -4.12 -7.51
CA TRP A 40 7.68 -2.97 -7.15
C TRP A 40 7.83 -2.51 -5.69
N ILE A 41 8.29 -3.37 -4.78
CA ILE A 41 8.46 -3.02 -3.36
C ILE A 41 9.66 -2.12 -3.14
N CYS A 42 10.82 -2.47 -3.73
CA CYS A 42 12.07 -1.74 -3.56
C CYS A 42 12.96 -1.98 -4.78
N SER A 43 13.83 -1.04 -5.13
CA SER A 43 14.81 -1.24 -6.20
C SER A 43 16.10 -1.92 -5.72
N ASP A 44 16.29 -2.10 -4.41
CA ASP A 44 17.44 -2.83 -3.86
C ASP A 44 17.25 -4.35 -4.03
N PRO A 45 18.14 -5.04 -4.78
CA PRO A 45 18.03 -6.48 -4.98
C PRO A 45 18.16 -7.32 -3.70
N TYR A 46 18.78 -6.78 -2.66
CA TYR A 46 18.83 -7.43 -1.35
C TYR A 46 17.45 -7.45 -0.71
N VAL A 47 16.77 -6.31 -0.67
CA VAL A 47 15.40 -6.20 -0.12
C VAL A 47 14.42 -7.08 -0.91
N GLN A 48 14.50 -7.08 -2.24
CA GLN A 48 13.66 -7.92 -3.10
C GLN A 48 13.81 -9.40 -2.77
N ARG A 49 15.05 -9.85 -2.56
CA ARG A 49 15.37 -11.24 -2.25
C ARG A 49 14.94 -11.62 -0.83
N ASP A 50 15.21 -10.77 0.15
CA ASP A 50 14.82 -10.96 1.54
C ASP A 50 13.30 -11.12 1.65
N HIS A 51 12.53 -10.23 1.01
CA HIS A 51 11.08 -10.31 0.92
C HIS A 51 10.59 -11.62 0.24
N ALA A 52 11.22 -12.03 -0.87
CA ALA A 52 10.81 -13.23 -1.60
C ALA A 52 11.12 -14.54 -0.83
N GLU A 53 12.17 -14.54 0.00
CA GLU A 53 12.62 -15.68 0.78
C GLU A 53 12.01 -15.73 2.19
N ASP A 54 11.32 -14.66 2.63
CA ASP A 54 10.67 -14.61 3.94
C ASP A 54 9.53 -15.64 4.04
N PRO A 55 9.65 -16.63 4.96
CA PRO A 55 8.63 -17.68 5.12
C PRO A 55 7.29 -17.14 5.63
N PHE A 56 7.24 -15.95 6.21
CA PHE A 56 6.03 -15.33 6.74
C PHE A 56 5.31 -14.46 5.72
N ASP A 57 6.01 -13.95 4.72
CA ASP A 57 5.43 -13.10 3.67
C ASP A 57 4.46 -13.86 2.76
N ALA A 58 4.69 -15.15 2.58
CA ALA A 58 3.86 -15.99 1.74
C ALA A 58 3.72 -15.51 0.26
N PHE A 59 4.69 -14.72 -0.22
CA PHE A 59 4.71 -14.08 -1.53
C PHE A 59 4.33 -15.02 -2.70
N THR A 60 4.73 -16.29 -2.63
CA THR A 60 4.44 -17.29 -3.65
C THR A 60 3.18 -18.12 -3.39
N ARG A 61 2.50 -17.92 -2.27
CA ARG A 61 1.30 -18.69 -1.93
C ARG A 61 0.06 -18.12 -2.59
N PRO A 62 -0.77 -18.96 -3.22
CA PRO A 62 -2.02 -18.50 -3.80
C PRO A 62 -2.94 -17.99 -2.68
N THR A 63 -3.46 -16.77 -2.84
CA THR A 63 -4.46 -16.19 -1.95
C THR A 63 -5.84 -16.80 -2.24
N SER A 64 -6.63 -17.13 -1.20
CA SER A 64 -7.97 -17.64 -1.41
C SER A 64 -8.92 -16.61 -2.02
N ASN A 65 -9.93 -17.07 -2.76
CA ASN A 65 -10.96 -16.19 -3.33
C ASN A 65 -11.66 -15.36 -2.24
N ARG A 66 -11.84 -15.93 -1.04
CA ARG A 66 -12.43 -15.23 0.10
C ARG A 66 -11.54 -14.07 0.57
N SER A 67 -10.24 -14.31 0.77
CA SER A 67 -9.32 -13.25 1.18
C SER A 67 -9.24 -12.12 0.15
N MET A 68 -9.22 -12.47 -1.14
CA MET A 68 -9.24 -11.48 -2.22
C MET A 68 -10.54 -10.67 -2.24
N TYR A 69 -11.67 -11.33 -2.01
CA TYR A 69 -12.97 -10.66 -1.93
C TYR A 69 -13.02 -9.69 -0.75
N ASP A 70 -12.67 -10.15 0.44
CA ASP A 70 -12.70 -9.34 1.66
C ASP A 70 -11.73 -8.16 1.56
N PHE A 71 -10.52 -8.37 1.01
CA PHE A 71 -9.57 -7.28 0.73
C PHE A 71 -10.16 -6.24 -0.23
N THR A 72 -10.77 -6.69 -1.33
CA THR A 72 -11.41 -5.77 -2.29
C THR A 72 -12.56 -4.98 -1.65
N GLN A 73 -13.39 -5.62 -0.81
CA GLN A 73 -14.46 -4.93 -0.10
C GLN A 73 -13.92 -3.90 0.91
N MET A 74 -12.82 -4.24 1.61
CA MET A 74 -12.14 -3.31 2.50
C MET A 74 -11.64 -2.08 1.73
N MET A 75 -10.94 -2.26 0.61
CA MET A 75 -10.45 -1.16 -0.22
C MET A 75 -11.58 -0.24 -0.68
N LEU A 76 -12.67 -0.82 -1.21
CA LEU A 76 -13.85 -0.05 -1.64
C LEU A 76 -14.53 0.72 -0.48
N SER A 77 -14.42 0.22 0.75
CA SER A 77 -15.04 0.87 1.92
C SER A 77 -14.29 2.11 2.42
N ILE A 78 -13.05 2.27 2.01
CA ILE A 78 -12.18 3.40 2.39
C ILE A 78 -11.89 4.35 1.21
N GLU A 79 -12.62 4.23 0.11
CA GLU A 79 -12.53 5.12 -1.03
C GLU A 79 -13.37 6.40 -0.82
N GLY A 80 -12.81 7.54 -1.20
CA GLY A 80 -13.46 8.85 -1.11
C GLY A 80 -13.49 9.45 0.31
N THR A 81 -14.29 10.50 0.52
CA THR A 81 -14.35 11.24 1.79
C THR A 81 -15.19 10.57 2.87
N GLN A 82 -16.09 9.65 2.50
CA GLN A 82 -17.08 9.08 3.43
C GLN A 82 -16.50 8.29 4.61
N TRP A 83 -15.32 7.71 4.46
CA TRP A 83 -14.61 7.07 5.56
C TRP A 83 -13.91 8.12 6.44
N ALA A 84 -13.29 9.14 5.82
CA ALA A 84 -12.58 10.20 6.52
C ALA A 84 -13.51 11.02 7.42
N GLU A 85 -14.76 11.26 7.00
CA GLU A 85 -15.80 11.91 7.81
C GLU A 85 -16.10 11.20 9.14
N LYS A 86 -15.79 9.89 9.23
CA LYS A 86 -15.99 9.08 10.44
C LYS A 86 -14.80 9.09 11.39
N VAL A 87 -13.67 9.60 10.93
CA VAL A 87 -12.44 9.72 11.73
C VAL A 87 -12.49 10.99 12.56
N PRO A 88 -12.10 10.96 13.84
CA PRO A 88 -12.06 12.18 14.65
C PRO A 88 -11.08 13.22 14.06
N THR A 89 -11.54 14.44 13.85
CA THR A 89 -10.73 15.53 13.29
C THR A 89 -9.59 15.99 14.20
N SER A 90 -9.54 15.50 15.44
CA SER A 90 -8.40 15.71 16.36
C SER A 90 -7.20 14.83 16.04
N LEU A 91 -7.33 13.87 15.13
CA LEU A 91 -6.21 13.04 14.68
C LEU A 91 -5.49 13.74 13.53
N ALA A 92 -4.17 13.93 13.70
CA ALA A 92 -3.29 14.37 12.63
C ALA A 92 -2.82 13.19 11.80
N PHE A 93 -2.53 13.42 10.51
CA PHE A 93 -2.09 12.41 9.56
C PHE A 93 -0.74 12.78 8.94
N TYR A 94 0.11 11.77 8.79
CA TYR A 94 1.33 11.86 8.03
C TYR A 94 1.34 10.82 6.92
N ASN A 95 1.02 11.26 5.69
CA ASN A 95 0.96 10.40 4.50
C ASN A 95 2.30 10.44 3.79
N ILE A 96 2.97 9.29 3.72
CA ILE A 96 4.29 9.17 3.10
C ILE A 96 4.34 8.01 2.10
N GLY A 97 5.15 8.14 1.07
CA GLY A 97 5.40 7.08 0.11
C GLY A 97 6.33 7.50 -1.01
N GLY A 98 6.66 6.57 -1.90
CA GLY A 98 7.49 6.83 -3.07
C GLY A 98 6.68 7.22 -4.31
N ASP A 99 7.27 8.03 -5.21
CA ASP A 99 6.64 8.37 -6.50
C ASP A 99 6.78 7.25 -7.55
N GLN A 100 7.52 6.18 -7.23
CA GLN A 100 7.63 4.97 -8.05
C GLN A 100 6.80 3.81 -7.47
N ASP A 101 6.00 4.06 -6.43
CA ASP A 101 5.12 3.07 -5.80
C ASP A 101 3.83 2.87 -6.62
N PRO A 102 3.61 1.69 -7.23
CA PRO A 102 2.38 1.40 -7.96
C PRO A 102 1.15 1.36 -7.04
N VAL A 103 1.29 0.92 -5.78
CA VAL A 103 0.18 0.85 -4.81
C VAL A 103 -0.33 2.26 -4.48
N GLY A 104 0.57 3.23 -4.38
CA GLY A 104 0.25 4.64 -4.23
C GLY A 104 -0.08 5.36 -5.55
N GLU A 105 -0.40 4.62 -6.62
CA GLU A 105 -0.62 5.17 -7.97
C GLU A 105 0.48 6.14 -8.40
N TYR A 106 1.73 5.78 -8.11
CA TYR A 106 2.90 6.59 -8.44
C TYR A 106 2.84 8.01 -7.82
N GLY A 107 2.45 8.07 -6.55
CA GLY A 107 2.30 9.29 -5.76
C GLY A 107 0.91 9.94 -5.85
N LYS A 108 0.14 9.69 -6.89
CA LYS A 108 -1.19 10.28 -7.08
C LYS A 108 -2.15 9.87 -5.96
N GLY A 109 -2.24 8.59 -5.62
CA GLY A 109 -3.10 8.05 -4.56
C GLY A 109 -2.75 8.62 -3.18
N ILE A 110 -1.45 8.88 -2.91
CA ILE A 110 -1.01 9.49 -1.65
C ILE A 110 -1.61 10.90 -1.49
N TYR A 111 -1.56 11.71 -2.54
CA TYR A 111 -2.17 13.04 -2.53
C TYR A 111 -3.69 13.00 -2.53
N GLU A 112 -4.30 12.01 -3.18
CA GLU A 112 -5.76 11.85 -3.20
C GLU A 112 -6.30 11.55 -1.79
N VAL A 113 -5.68 10.62 -1.06
CA VAL A 113 -6.02 10.34 0.35
C VAL A 113 -5.80 11.57 1.23
N SER A 114 -4.72 12.31 1.01
CA SER A 114 -4.45 13.55 1.73
C SER A 114 -5.52 14.61 1.49
N ASN A 115 -6.00 14.74 0.24
CA ASN A 115 -7.07 15.65 -0.11
C ASN A 115 -8.39 15.28 0.58
N TRP A 116 -8.79 14.00 0.58
CA TRP A 116 -9.99 13.54 1.30
C TRP A 116 -9.95 13.88 2.77
N LEU A 117 -8.80 13.70 3.41
CA LEU A 117 -8.60 14.05 4.82
C LEU A 117 -8.66 15.57 5.05
N CYS A 118 -8.03 16.37 4.20
CA CYS A 118 -8.09 17.84 4.26
C CYS A 118 -9.52 18.34 4.06
N GLU A 119 -10.26 17.81 3.07
CA GLU A 119 -11.65 18.18 2.79
C GLU A 119 -12.59 17.90 3.99
N THR A 120 -12.25 16.91 4.80
CA THR A 120 -13.00 16.55 6.02
C THR A 120 -12.46 17.20 7.29
N GLY A 121 -11.52 18.14 7.18
CA GLY A 121 -11.05 19.01 8.26
C GLY A 121 -9.94 18.43 9.12
N HIS A 122 -9.23 17.42 8.64
CA HIS A 122 -8.06 16.87 9.35
C HIS A 122 -6.80 17.67 9.06
N GLU A 123 -5.88 17.66 10.03
CA GLU A 123 -4.50 18.12 9.82
C GLU A 123 -3.71 17.02 9.11
N VAL A 124 -3.15 17.37 7.93
CA VAL A 124 -2.45 16.41 7.10
C VAL A 124 -1.08 16.94 6.67
N THR A 125 -0.06 16.18 6.94
CA THR A 125 1.28 16.36 6.35
C THR A 125 1.49 15.29 5.29
N THR A 126 1.88 15.68 4.08
CA THR A 126 2.13 14.75 2.97
C THR A 126 3.56 14.89 2.49
N ARG A 127 4.26 13.78 2.35
CA ARG A 127 5.61 13.74 1.78
C ARG A 127 5.75 12.59 0.79
N VAL A 128 6.10 12.91 -0.45
CA VAL A 128 6.39 11.94 -1.51
C VAL A 128 7.88 11.97 -1.82
N TYR A 129 8.53 10.82 -1.72
CA TYR A 129 9.95 10.64 -1.98
C TYR A 129 10.16 10.28 -3.45
N SER A 130 10.92 11.10 -4.17
CA SER A 130 11.12 10.92 -5.60
C SER A 130 12.19 9.87 -5.91
N GLY A 131 11.85 8.94 -6.81
CA GLY A 131 12.73 7.83 -7.22
C GLY A 131 12.58 6.56 -6.38
N TYR A 132 11.69 6.56 -5.38
CA TYR A 132 11.53 5.43 -4.47
C TYR A 132 10.21 4.69 -4.70
N ARG A 133 10.24 3.36 -4.47
CA ARG A 133 9.10 2.45 -4.63
C ARG A 133 8.31 2.31 -3.33
N HIS A 134 7.61 1.21 -3.14
CA HIS A 134 6.65 1.00 -2.05
C HIS A 134 7.26 1.06 -0.65
N GLU A 135 8.36 0.39 -0.40
CA GLU A 135 8.97 0.29 0.92
C GLU A 135 10.08 1.32 1.12
N ILE A 136 9.70 2.60 1.21
CA ILE A 136 10.66 3.71 1.37
C ILE A 136 11.59 3.57 2.59
N HIS A 137 11.15 2.87 3.65
CA HIS A 137 11.91 2.63 4.87
C HIS A 137 12.99 1.55 4.72
N ASN A 138 12.99 0.80 3.64
CA ASN A 138 13.97 -0.25 3.35
C ASN A 138 15.13 0.21 2.45
N TYR A 139 15.11 1.46 2.00
CA TYR A 139 16.22 2.03 1.24
C TYR A 139 17.30 2.58 2.16
N SER A 140 18.53 2.07 2.04
CA SER A 140 19.64 2.41 2.92
C SER A 140 20.05 3.88 2.89
N ASP A 141 19.74 4.60 1.82
CA ASP A 141 20.10 6.00 1.60
C ASP A 141 19.09 7.01 2.14
N ILE A 142 17.82 6.60 2.39
CA ILE A 142 16.77 7.50 2.91
C ILE A 142 16.08 7.01 4.17
N LYS A 143 16.30 5.77 4.60
CA LYS A 143 15.57 5.20 5.76
C LYS A 143 15.66 6.07 7.00
N ASP A 144 16.85 6.58 7.32
CA ASP A 144 17.07 7.43 8.50
C ASP A 144 16.24 8.73 8.39
N GLU A 145 16.14 9.33 7.20
CA GLU A 145 15.31 10.51 6.94
C GLU A 145 13.80 10.19 7.06
N VAL A 146 13.39 9.02 6.60
CA VAL A 146 11.99 8.55 6.73
C VAL A 146 11.65 8.32 8.19
N GLU A 147 12.49 7.61 8.93
CA GLU A 147 12.31 7.32 10.36
C GLU A 147 12.31 8.60 11.21
N ASP A 148 13.24 9.52 10.96
CA ASP A 148 13.29 10.83 11.62
C ASP A 148 12.02 11.63 11.34
N GLY A 149 11.52 11.63 10.11
CA GLY A 149 10.28 12.31 9.73
C GLY A 149 9.06 11.77 10.48
N ILE A 150 8.95 10.44 10.61
CA ILE A 150 7.91 9.79 11.39
C ILE A 150 8.04 10.15 12.87
N LEU A 151 9.25 10.08 13.43
CA LEU A 151 9.50 10.42 14.83
C LEU A 151 9.13 11.87 15.14
N GLN A 152 9.54 12.82 14.31
CA GLN A 152 9.22 14.24 14.49
C GLN A 152 7.71 14.49 14.43
N PHE A 153 7.01 13.85 13.49
CA PHE A 153 5.55 13.92 13.42
C PHE A 153 4.91 13.37 14.69
N MET A 154 5.33 12.21 15.18
CA MET A 154 4.80 11.60 16.40
C MET A 154 5.01 12.50 17.64
N LEU A 155 6.22 13.07 17.78
CA LEU A 155 6.55 13.97 18.90
C LEU A 155 5.72 15.26 18.86
N ALA A 156 5.43 15.78 17.68
CA ALA A 156 4.59 16.97 17.53
C ALA A 156 3.10 16.71 17.83
N ALA A 157 2.64 15.48 17.57
CA ALA A 157 1.24 15.08 17.79
C ALA A 157 0.92 14.70 19.26
N VAL A 158 1.93 14.50 20.11
CA VAL A 158 1.74 14.18 21.54
C VAL A 158 1.53 15.48 22.31
N PRO A 159 0.39 15.66 23.02
CA PRO A 159 0.19 16.84 23.88
C PRO A 159 1.26 16.88 24.98
N SER A 160 1.85 18.03 25.17
CA SER A 160 2.82 18.33 26.25
C SER A 160 2.16 18.34 27.63
#